data_8e29a85f80bcf08f4890f934b5ae3707
#
_entry.id   8e29a85f80bcf08f4890f934b5ae3707
#
_cell.length_a   1.000
_cell.length_b   1.000
_cell.length_c   1.000
_cell.angle_alpha   90.00
_cell.angle_beta   90.00
_cell.angle_gamma   90.00
#
_symmetry.space_group_name_H-M   'P 1'
#
loop_
_entity.id
_entity.type
_entity.pdbx_description
1 polymer ?
#
loop_
_entity_poly.entity_id
_entity_poly.type
_entity_poly.pdbx_seq_one_letter_code
_entity_poly.pdbx_strand_id
1 'polypeptide(L)'
;MFLGPALENTRLEGEKFKVVWGLPIYSSDTISSVAYAGEEVLLVLFPIMGILATGMLIKIMCAIIGLLLILVVCYRQTIDAYPQGGGAYIVGADNLGTVPGLVAASSLSVGYILTVAVSSCSGAAAVVSAFPGLAPYKALIAFAVICLLTWGNLRGLRESSVLFGVPTYFFIASIFVLIITGFARVLMGYEPPAPQQVAETAGDISIFLILKAFSSGCTALTGVEAVSNGVPSFREPSSKNAKLVLTLMALIVGTTFISVAVLTKLYNVVPEDGVTAVASLAAAVYGAGSPMFYIFQIATVIILSLAANTAFAGMPLLLAMVAKDGYMPRQFTQRGSRLNFSNGVTLIFILSSVLVFLFKADTHALLPLYATGVFVSFTISQAGMFMHWYRRRDAGWKYKAAINAAGTIICAVVCIVIAVTKFMQGAWVVVILIPVLVIMKLQIKKHYNKVADRLRIDGDPKKLIRWNGSDGDIQPERTKTVLPVQSVNKSFIKALNYALSLGIDDLEVYFVAEGDGREKQLRKELEALEIPQIHFISDETLLRNVNQMLLRHVDKLTGELDSGEMVTVILPQIVCAERWAEVLHNQTSIQLKLQLAKRKDVSVISVPYII
;
A
#
# COMPACT_ATOMS: atom_id res chain seq x y z
N MET A 1 -9.82 -1.86 -22.67
CA MET A 1 -10.96 -2.79 -22.67
C MET A 1 -11.09 -3.58 -21.36
N PHE A 2 -10.02 -4.19 -20.83
CA PHE A 2 -10.06 -5.06 -19.63
C PHE A 2 -10.29 -4.33 -18.29
N LEU A 3 -10.02 -3.04 -18.17
CA LEU A 3 -10.12 -2.28 -16.92
C LEU A 3 -11.42 -1.48 -16.77
N GLY A 4 -12.22 -1.37 -17.82
CA GLY A 4 -13.44 -0.54 -17.83
C GLY A 4 -13.18 0.94 -18.17
N PRO A 5 -14.25 1.78 -18.29
CA PRO A 5 -14.14 3.19 -18.64
C PRO A 5 -13.47 4.00 -17.53
N ALA A 6 -12.85 5.13 -17.90
CA ALA A 6 -12.25 6.07 -16.94
C ALA A 6 -13.33 6.67 -16.01
N LEU A 7 -12.95 6.90 -14.76
CA LEU A 7 -13.81 7.51 -13.75
C LEU A 7 -13.44 8.99 -13.53
N GLU A 8 -14.45 9.84 -13.41
CA GLU A 8 -14.29 11.25 -13.09
C GLU A 8 -13.85 11.47 -11.63
N ASN A 9 -13.10 12.54 -11.37
CA ASN A 9 -12.64 12.91 -10.03
C ASN A 9 -13.78 13.10 -9.02
N THR A 10 -14.93 13.58 -9.48
CA THR A 10 -16.15 13.79 -8.69
C THR A 10 -16.70 12.51 -8.07
N ARG A 11 -16.38 11.33 -8.64
CA ARG A 11 -16.80 10.03 -8.12
C ARG A 11 -15.97 9.52 -6.95
N LEU A 12 -14.88 10.20 -6.59
CA LEU A 12 -13.97 9.75 -5.52
C LEU A 12 -14.68 9.57 -4.17
N GLU A 13 -15.64 10.44 -3.82
CA GLU A 13 -16.43 10.29 -2.59
C GLU A 13 -17.37 9.09 -2.63
N GLY A 14 -17.89 8.75 -3.81
CA GLY A 14 -18.71 7.55 -4.03
C GLY A 14 -17.95 6.24 -3.86
N GLU A 15 -16.63 6.27 -4.01
CA GLU A 15 -15.72 5.12 -3.83
C GLU A 15 -15.37 4.85 -2.36
N LYS A 16 -15.73 5.74 -1.41
CA LYS A 16 -15.48 5.55 0.01
C LYS A 16 -16.33 4.42 0.62
N PHE A 17 -15.73 3.66 1.54
CA PHE A 17 -16.34 2.47 2.14
C PHE A 17 -17.29 2.78 3.30
N LYS A 18 -18.42 2.07 3.34
CA LYS A 18 -19.19 1.86 4.58
C LYS A 18 -18.45 0.83 5.46
N VAL A 19 -18.76 0.80 6.77
CA VAL A 19 -18.19 -0.18 7.72
C VAL A 19 -18.29 -1.62 7.20
N VAL A 20 -19.44 -2.00 6.62
CA VAL A 20 -19.70 -3.35 6.08
C VAL A 20 -18.69 -3.74 4.99
N TRP A 21 -18.26 -2.82 4.14
CA TRP A 21 -17.28 -3.11 3.10
C TRP A 21 -15.84 -2.81 3.53
N GLY A 22 -15.67 -1.87 4.46
CA GLY A 22 -14.36 -1.55 5.03
C GLY A 22 -13.79 -2.67 5.91
N LEU A 23 -14.67 -3.39 6.64
CA LEU A 23 -14.24 -4.51 7.48
C LEU A 23 -13.52 -5.59 6.66
N PRO A 24 -14.11 -6.18 5.61
CA PRO A 24 -13.43 -7.21 4.84
C PRO A 24 -12.17 -6.73 4.11
N ILE A 25 -12.10 -5.46 3.71
CA ILE A 25 -10.95 -4.94 2.96
C ILE A 25 -9.74 -4.72 3.87
N TYR A 26 -9.96 -4.12 5.05
CA TYR A 26 -8.87 -3.75 5.95
C TYR A 26 -8.59 -4.77 7.06
N SER A 27 -9.40 -5.83 7.18
CA SER A 27 -9.24 -6.83 8.23
C SER A 27 -9.05 -8.25 7.70
N SER A 28 -9.13 -8.48 6.38
CA SER A 28 -9.00 -9.82 5.80
C SER A 28 -7.64 -10.47 6.14
N ASP A 29 -6.56 -9.68 6.16
CA ASP A 29 -5.22 -10.16 6.52
C ASP A 29 -5.18 -10.66 7.98
N THR A 30 -5.62 -9.83 8.93
CA THR A 30 -5.64 -10.21 10.34
C THR A 30 -6.63 -11.36 10.63
N ILE A 31 -7.80 -11.39 9.96
CA ILE A 31 -8.79 -12.47 10.14
C ILE A 31 -8.28 -13.78 9.55
N SER A 32 -7.62 -13.76 8.38
CA SER A 32 -7.09 -14.96 7.74
C SER A 32 -5.97 -15.62 8.54
N SER A 33 -5.26 -14.85 9.38
CA SER A 33 -4.16 -15.36 10.19
C SER A 33 -4.60 -16.41 11.22
N VAL A 34 -5.90 -16.50 11.53
CA VAL A 34 -6.46 -17.62 12.31
C VAL A 34 -6.12 -18.98 11.70
N ALA A 35 -6.02 -19.04 10.36
CA ALA A 35 -5.77 -20.27 9.64
C ALA A 35 -4.32 -20.80 9.80
N TYR A 36 -3.34 -19.95 10.14
CA TYR A 36 -1.93 -20.38 10.25
C TYR A 36 -1.27 -20.03 11.58
N ALA A 37 -1.79 -19.06 12.36
CA ALA A 37 -1.12 -18.61 13.58
C ALA A 37 -0.93 -19.71 14.63
N GLY A 38 -1.94 -20.55 14.84
CA GLY A 38 -1.86 -21.69 15.75
C GLY A 38 -0.86 -22.74 15.29
N GLU A 39 -0.82 -22.99 13.99
CA GLU A 39 0.12 -23.90 13.35
C GLU A 39 1.58 -23.45 13.55
N GLU A 40 1.87 -22.17 13.30
CA GLU A 40 3.21 -21.60 13.49
C GLU A 40 3.72 -21.72 14.94
N VAL A 41 2.84 -21.62 15.93
CA VAL A 41 3.18 -21.86 17.34
C VAL A 41 3.44 -23.34 17.58
N LEU A 42 2.58 -24.21 17.07
CA LEU A 42 2.70 -25.66 17.24
C LEU A 42 3.95 -26.21 16.55
N LEU A 43 4.30 -25.76 15.35
CA LEU A 43 5.51 -26.19 14.64
C LEU A 43 6.80 -25.92 15.42
N VAL A 44 6.80 -24.87 16.26
CA VAL A 44 7.93 -24.56 17.15
C VAL A 44 7.91 -25.43 18.40
N LEU A 45 6.74 -25.66 19.00
CA LEU A 45 6.60 -26.33 20.30
C LEU A 45 6.53 -27.85 20.19
N PHE A 46 5.84 -28.37 19.17
CA PHE A 46 5.48 -29.77 19.05
C PHE A 46 6.68 -30.71 18.95
N PRO A 47 7.78 -30.39 18.24
CA PRO A 47 8.97 -31.26 18.20
C PRO A 47 9.64 -31.47 19.55
N ILE A 48 9.39 -30.59 20.55
CA ILE A 48 10.03 -30.59 21.86
C ILE A 48 9.03 -31.05 22.96
N MET A 49 7.77 -30.60 22.87
CA MET A 49 6.77 -30.81 23.91
C MET A 49 5.73 -31.88 23.56
N GLY A 50 5.72 -32.39 22.32
CA GLY A 50 4.68 -33.31 21.89
C GLY A 50 3.27 -32.73 22.10
N ILE A 51 2.33 -33.57 22.58
CA ILE A 51 0.92 -33.16 22.79
C ILE A 51 0.76 -32.04 23.84
N LEU A 52 1.71 -31.88 24.77
CA LEU A 52 1.69 -30.81 25.76
C LEU A 52 1.78 -29.42 25.12
N ALA A 53 2.28 -29.32 23.87
CA ALA A 53 2.32 -28.11 23.07
C ALA A 53 0.94 -27.49 22.91
N THR A 54 -0.14 -28.27 22.82
CA THR A 54 -1.52 -27.76 22.68
C THR A 54 -1.99 -26.99 23.91
N GLY A 55 -1.56 -27.37 25.11
CA GLY A 55 -1.81 -26.64 26.35
C GLY A 55 -1.02 -25.32 26.42
N MET A 56 0.23 -25.30 25.93
CA MET A 56 1.04 -24.08 25.84
C MET A 56 0.53 -23.13 24.75
N LEU A 57 -0.02 -23.66 23.64
CA LEU A 57 -0.67 -22.89 22.59
C LEU A 57 -1.72 -21.92 23.16
N ILE A 58 -2.60 -22.39 24.05
CA ILE A 58 -3.64 -21.54 24.66
C ILE A 58 -3.01 -20.36 25.42
N LYS A 59 -1.95 -20.60 26.21
CA LYS A 59 -1.27 -19.54 26.97
C LYS A 59 -0.63 -18.51 26.05
N ILE A 60 0.02 -18.97 24.98
CA ILE A 60 0.63 -18.08 23.97
C ILE A 60 -0.44 -17.30 23.22
N MET A 61 -1.56 -17.92 22.83
CA MET A 61 -2.66 -17.22 22.18
C MET A 61 -3.30 -16.16 23.09
N CYS A 62 -3.45 -16.41 24.39
CA CYS A 62 -3.88 -15.39 25.35
C CYS A 62 -2.90 -14.20 25.40
N ALA A 63 -1.59 -14.45 25.38
CA ALA A 63 -0.61 -13.37 25.34
C ALA A 63 -0.67 -12.56 24.04
N ILE A 64 -0.87 -13.23 22.88
CA ILE A 64 -1.04 -12.58 21.57
C ILE A 64 -2.34 -11.73 21.54
N ILE A 65 -3.44 -12.24 22.10
CA ILE A 65 -4.70 -11.48 22.22
C ILE A 65 -4.51 -10.28 23.14
N GLY A 66 -3.76 -10.41 24.23
CA GLY A 66 -3.40 -9.30 25.10
C GLY A 66 -2.66 -8.19 24.34
N LEU A 67 -1.69 -8.59 23.52
CA LEU A 67 -0.96 -7.65 22.64
C LEU A 67 -1.88 -7.02 21.58
N LEU A 68 -2.77 -7.80 20.96
CA LEU A 68 -3.79 -7.30 20.03
C LEU A 68 -4.63 -6.19 20.67
N LEU A 69 -5.13 -6.41 21.89
CA LEU A 69 -5.95 -5.43 22.58
C LEU A 69 -5.19 -4.13 22.86
N ILE A 70 -3.92 -4.22 23.26
CA ILE A 70 -3.06 -3.05 23.46
C ILE A 70 -2.90 -2.30 22.13
N LEU A 71 -2.58 -2.99 21.04
CA LEU A 71 -2.44 -2.38 19.72
C LEU A 71 -3.73 -1.69 19.27
N VAL A 72 -4.89 -2.34 19.47
CA VAL A 72 -6.19 -1.76 19.12
C VAL A 72 -6.46 -0.46 19.88
N VAL A 73 -6.18 -0.43 21.20
CA VAL A 73 -6.37 0.78 22.01
C VAL A 73 -5.42 1.89 21.53
N CYS A 74 -4.17 1.56 21.20
CA CYS A 74 -3.21 2.50 20.66
C CYS A 74 -3.65 3.04 19.28
N TYR A 75 -4.02 2.16 18.32
CA TYR A 75 -4.43 2.58 17.00
C TYR A 75 -5.76 3.36 16.97
N ARG A 76 -6.68 3.12 17.92
CA ARG A 76 -7.86 3.98 18.09
C ARG A 76 -7.46 5.43 18.39
N GLN A 77 -6.41 5.63 19.19
CA GLN A 77 -5.88 6.97 19.48
C GLN A 77 -5.17 7.57 18.26
N THR A 78 -4.47 6.73 17.48
CA THR A 78 -3.84 7.15 16.22
C THR A 78 -4.89 7.64 15.20
N ILE A 79 -6.01 6.90 15.05
CA ILE A 79 -7.13 7.28 14.16
C ILE A 79 -7.74 8.62 14.58
N ASP A 80 -7.85 8.89 15.90
CA ASP A 80 -8.38 10.17 16.40
C ASP A 80 -7.42 11.32 16.16
N ALA A 81 -6.11 11.10 16.32
CA ALA A 81 -5.09 12.13 16.15
C ALA A 81 -4.78 12.42 14.66
N TYR A 82 -4.89 11.39 13.80
CA TYR A 82 -4.54 11.44 12.38
C TYR A 82 -5.69 10.95 11.47
N PRO A 83 -6.81 11.69 11.40
CA PRO A 83 -7.97 11.28 10.58
C PRO A 83 -7.67 11.28 9.08
N GLN A 84 -6.57 11.91 8.66
CA GLN A 84 -6.11 11.92 7.27
C GLN A 84 -5.37 10.62 6.87
N GLY A 85 -5.23 9.68 7.80
CA GLY A 85 -4.50 8.43 7.56
C GLY A 85 -2.99 8.59 7.64
N GLY A 86 -2.27 7.67 7.00
CA GLY A 86 -0.80 7.68 6.94
C GLY A 86 -0.10 6.89 8.04
N GLY A 87 -0.83 6.48 9.07
CA GLY A 87 -0.38 5.53 10.10
C GLY A 87 1.02 5.80 10.60
N ALA A 88 1.82 4.74 10.72
CA ALA A 88 3.16 4.81 11.30
C ALA A 88 4.12 5.76 10.56
N TYR A 89 3.95 5.97 9.24
CA TYR A 89 4.78 6.90 8.48
C TYR A 89 4.59 8.35 8.95
N ILE A 90 3.35 8.84 8.91
CA ILE A 90 3.03 10.23 9.28
C ILE A 90 3.29 10.45 10.77
N VAL A 91 2.82 9.53 11.62
CA VAL A 91 3.03 9.59 13.06
C VAL A 91 4.52 9.65 13.40
N GLY A 92 5.33 8.82 12.76
CA GLY A 92 6.79 8.80 12.93
C GLY A 92 7.44 10.09 12.44
N ALA A 93 7.08 10.56 11.25
CA ALA A 93 7.65 11.77 10.66
C ALA A 93 7.34 13.03 11.47
N ASP A 94 6.09 13.22 11.90
CA ASP A 94 5.64 14.40 12.63
C ASP A 94 6.21 14.47 14.05
N ASN A 95 6.33 13.33 14.72
CA ASN A 95 6.63 13.31 16.17
C ASN A 95 8.07 12.92 16.50
N LEU A 96 8.69 12.07 15.68
CA LEU A 96 10.06 11.58 15.90
C LEU A 96 11.06 12.12 14.86
N GLY A 97 10.56 12.70 13.78
CA GLY A 97 11.35 13.27 12.70
C GLY A 97 11.42 12.40 11.45
N THR A 98 12.07 12.94 10.43
CA THR A 98 12.06 12.38 9.07
C THR A 98 12.57 10.93 8.99
N VAL A 99 13.71 10.62 9.63
CA VAL A 99 14.34 9.30 9.53
C VAL A 99 13.47 8.20 10.15
N PRO A 100 12.94 8.32 11.39
CA PRO A 100 11.99 7.34 11.92
C PRO A 100 10.75 7.16 11.04
N GLY A 101 10.19 8.25 10.51
CA GLY A 101 9.07 8.17 9.56
C GLY A 101 9.42 7.32 8.32
N LEU A 102 10.59 7.55 7.72
CA LEU A 102 11.05 6.78 6.57
C LEU A 102 11.36 5.32 6.90
N VAL A 103 11.86 5.04 8.12
CA VAL A 103 12.03 3.65 8.60
C VAL A 103 10.66 2.98 8.68
N ALA A 104 9.65 3.62 9.27
CA ALA A 104 8.29 3.08 9.32
C ALA A 104 7.71 2.85 7.92
N ALA A 105 7.84 3.82 7.00
CA ALA A 105 7.38 3.68 5.62
C ALA A 105 8.08 2.53 4.87
N SER A 106 9.39 2.37 5.08
CA SER A 106 10.16 1.29 4.45
C SER A 106 9.77 -0.07 5.02
N SER A 107 9.62 -0.17 6.34
CA SER A 107 9.16 -1.38 7.03
C SER A 107 7.77 -1.80 6.58
N LEU A 108 6.82 -0.88 6.50
CA LEU A 108 5.47 -1.14 5.99
C LEU A 108 5.48 -1.55 4.51
N SER A 109 6.31 -0.91 3.67
CA SER A 109 6.41 -1.28 2.25
C SER A 109 6.90 -2.72 2.08
N VAL A 110 7.93 -3.12 2.82
CA VAL A 110 8.43 -4.50 2.85
C VAL A 110 7.35 -5.44 3.41
N GLY A 111 6.67 -5.06 4.50
CA GLY A 111 5.56 -5.81 5.07
C GLY A 111 4.46 -6.08 4.05
N TYR A 112 3.97 -5.08 3.33
CA TYR A 112 2.91 -5.25 2.34
C TYR A 112 3.31 -6.16 1.17
N ILE A 113 4.54 -6.07 0.68
CA ILE A 113 5.04 -6.96 -0.38
C ILE A 113 5.05 -8.41 0.12
N LEU A 114 5.54 -8.62 1.34
CA LEU A 114 5.57 -9.93 1.97
C LEU A 114 4.17 -10.45 2.32
N THR A 115 3.23 -9.59 2.73
CA THR A 115 1.82 -9.96 2.92
C THR A 115 1.24 -10.59 1.66
N VAL A 116 1.45 -9.97 0.50
CA VAL A 116 0.95 -10.52 -0.78
C VAL A 116 1.59 -11.86 -1.08
N ALA A 117 2.91 -11.98 -0.91
CA ALA A 117 3.61 -13.23 -1.17
C ALA A 117 3.17 -14.34 -0.21
N VAL A 118 3.18 -14.09 1.11
CA VAL A 118 2.79 -15.05 2.15
C VAL A 118 1.35 -15.51 1.98
N SER A 119 0.40 -14.56 1.84
CA SER A 119 -1.02 -14.87 1.72
C SER A 119 -1.32 -15.67 0.46
N SER A 120 -0.71 -15.33 -0.67
CA SER A 120 -0.88 -16.09 -1.92
C SER A 120 -0.26 -17.49 -1.82
N CYS A 121 0.90 -17.63 -1.17
CA CYS A 121 1.51 -18.92 -0.92
C CYS A 121 0.70 -19.79 0.06
N SER A 122 0.13 -19.18 1.11
CA SER A 122 -0.74 -19.88 2.07
C SER A 122 -2.05 -20.33 1.41
N GLY A 123 -2.64 -19.48 0.55
CA GLY A 123 -3.80 -19.86 -0.25
C GLY A 123 -3.50 -21.04 -1.18
N ALA A 124 -2.34 -21.01 -1.86
CA ALA A 124 -1.89 -22.13 -2.69
C ALA A 124 -1.60 -23.40 -1.87
N ALA A 125 -1.05 -23.27 -0.66
CA ALA A 125 -0.85 -24.41 0.24
C ALA A 125 -2.18 -25.04 0.67
N ALA A 126 -3.19 -24.23 0.96
CA ALA A 126 -4.53 -24.73 1.30
C ALA A 126 -5.20 -25.46 0.11
N VAL A 127 -4.97 -25.00 -1.15
CA VAL A 127 -5.41 -25.72 -2.35
C VAL A 127 -4.69 -27.07 -2.47
N VAL A 128 -3.38 -27.10 -2.27
CA VAL A 128 -2.58 -28.34 -2.33
C VAL A 128 -2.99 -29.32 -1.22
N SER A 129 -3.32 -28.82 -0.03
CA SER A 129 -3.84 -29.66 1.09
C SER A 129 -5.15 -30.35 0.72
N ALA A 130 -6.04 -29.67 -0.05
CA ALA A 130 -7.28 -30.28 -0.54
C ALA A 130 -7.07 -31.18 -1.75
N PHE A 131 -6.07 -30.88 -2.58
CA PHE A 131 -5.76 -31.59 -3.83
C PHE A 131 -4.24 -31.84 -3.96
N PRO A 132 -3.69 -32.90 -3.30
CA PRO A 132 -2.24 -33.16 -3.26
C PRO A 132 -1.56 -33.27 -4.63
N GLY A 133 -2.28 -33.72 -5.66
CA GLY A 133 -1.77 -33.80 -7.04
C GLY A 133 -1.37 -32.44 -7.66
N LEU A 134 -1.79 -31.33 -7.04
CA LEU A 134 -1.44 -29.97 -7.50
C LEU A 134 -0.14 -29.44 -6.85
N ALA A 135 0.52 -30.19 -6.00
CA ALA A 135 1.76 -29.78 -5.31
C ALA A 135 2.85 -29.23 -6.26
N PRO A 136 3.13 -29.81 -7.45
CA PRO A 136 4.12 -29.29 -8.38
C PRO A 136 3.77 -27.89 -8.93
N TYR A 137 2.49 -27.49 -8.90
CA TYR A 137 1.98 -26.23 -9.43
C TYR A 137 1.75 -25.16 -8.36
N LYS A 138 2.18 -25.39 -7.10
CA LYS A 138 1.94 -24.49 -5.96
C LYS A 138 2.35 -23.05 -6.25
N ALA A 139 3.54 -22.83 -6.84
CA ALA A 139 4.02 -21.48 -7.18
C ALA A 139 3.18 -20.83 -8.30
N LEU A 140 2.71 -21.60 -9.27
CA LEU A 140 1.86 -21.10 -10.34
C LEU A 140 0.46 -20.73 -9.82
N ILE A 141 -0.09 -21.50 -8.88
CA ILE A 141 -1.35 -21.22 -8.21
C ILE A 141 -1.22 -19.90 -7.42
N ALA A 142 -0.16 -19.73 -6.63
CA ALA A 142 0.10 -18.50 -5.89
C ALA A 142 0.22 -17.29 -6.83
N PHE A 143 0.92 -17.43 -7.94
CA PHE A 143 1.04 -16.39 -8.97
C PHE A 143 -0.31 -16.05 -9.62
N ALA A 144 -1.14 -17.05 -9.92
CA ALA A 144 -2.48 -16.82 -10.47
C ALA A 144 -3.37 -16.02 -9.50
N VAL A 145 -3.26 -16.28 -8.19
CA VAL A 145 -3.93 -15.48 -7.14
C VAL A 145 -3.46 -14.03 -7.19
N ILE A 146 -2.14 -13.78 -7.27
CA ILE A 146 -1.59 -12.43 -7.36
C ILE A 146 -2.10 -11.71 -8.62
N CYS A 147 -2.15 -12.39 -9.77
CA CYS A 147 -2.68 -11.84 -11.01
C CYS A 147 -4.17 -11.44 -10.87
N LEU A 148 -4.98 -12.29 -10.27
CA LEU A 148 -6.41 -12.05 -10.05
C LEU A 148 -6.63 -10.83 -9.14
N LEU A 149 -5.91 -10.76 -8.03
CA LEU A 149 -5.97 -9.64 -7.09
C LEU A 149 -5.51 -8.33 -7.73
N THR A 150 -4.42 -8.38 -8.49
CA THR A 150 -3.90 -7.21 -9.23
C THR A 150 -4.95 -6.70 -10.22
N TRP A 151 -5.54 -7.60 -11.01
CA TRP A 151 -6.58 -7.25 -11.95
C TRP A 151 -7.79 -6.62 -11.26
N GLY A 152 -8.28 -7.22 -10.16
CA GLY A 152 -9.40 -6.68 -9.38
C GLY A 152 -9.12 -5.29 -8.83
N ASN A 153 -7.91 -5.07 -8.26
CA ASN A 153 -7.53 -3.78 -7.69
C ASN A 153 -7.31 -2.69 -8.76
N LEU A 154 -6.83 -3.06 -9.96
CA LEU A 154 -6.71 -2.11 -11.08
C LEU A 154 -8.07 -1.64 -11.62
N ARG A 155 -9.15 -2.41 -11.43
CA ARG A 155 -10.52 -2.02 -11.83
C ARG A 155 -11.14 -0.94 -10.94
N GLY A 156 -10.63 -0.73 -9.74
CA GLY A 156 -11.07 0.31 -8.81
C GLY A 156 -11.49 -0.24 -7.45
N LEU A 157 -11.46 0.63 -6.44
CA LEU A 157 -11.68 0.26 -5.03
C LEU A 157 -13.09 -0.30 -4.77
N ARG A 158 -14.13 0.30 -5.36
CA ARG A 158 -15.52 -0.11 -5.12
C ARG A 158 -15.85 -1.47 -5.71
N GLU A 159 -15.44 -1.73 -6.95
CA GLU A 159 -15.64 -3.04 -7.59
C GLU A 159 -14.89 -4.13 -6.83
N SER A 160 -13.66 -3.85 -6.40
CA SER A 160 -12.84 -4.70 -5.55
C SER A 160 -13.52 -5.00 -4.20
N SER A 161 -14.19 -4.03 -3.56
CA SER A 161 -14.79 -4.21 -2.23
C SER A 161 -15.93 -5.23 -2.21
N VAL A 162 -16.78 -5.23 -3.23
CA VAL A 162 -17.88 -6.20 -3.35
C VAL A 162 -17.33 -7.59 -3.69
N LEU A 163 -16.39 -7.65 -4.64
CA LEU A 163 -15.78 -8.90 -5.10
C LEU A 163 -15.08 -9.65 -3.94
N PHE A 164 -14.39 -8.92 -3.06
CA PHE A 164 -13.60 -9.50 -1.99
C PHE A 164 -14.30 -9.49 -0.63
N GLY A 165 -15.32 -8.68 -0.45
CA GLY A 165 -16.04 -8.56 0.83
C GLY A 165 -16.92 -9.74 1.15
N VAL A 166 -17.71 -10.22 0.20
CA VAL A 166 -18.62 -11.36 0.39
C VAL A 166 -17.88 -12.62 0.82
N PRO A 167 -16.76 -13.02 0.16
CA PRO A 167 -15.98 -14.18 0.59
C PRO A 167 -15.40 -14.06 2.00
N THR A 168 -15.01 -12.86 2.43
CA THR A 168 -14.51 -12.66 3.80
C THR A 168 -15.60 -12.96 4.83
N TYR A 169 -16.82 -12.49 4.59
CA TYR A 169 -17.96 -12.83 5.47
C TYR A 169 -18.31 -14.32 5.42
N PHE A 170 -18.17 -14.95 4.27
CA PHE A 170 -18.34 -16.40 4.13
C PHE A 170 -17.35 -17.17 5.00
N PHE A 171 -16.07 -16.77 5.02
CA PHE A 171 -15.09 -17.37 5.93
C PHE A 171 -15.42 -17.11 7.40
N ILE A 172 -15.77 -15.88 7.78
CA ILE A 172 -16.17 -15.54 9.15
C ILE A 172 -17.33 -16.44 9.60
N ALA A 173 -18.36 -16.59 8.78
CA ALA A 173 -19.48 -17.48 9.08
C ALA A 173 -19.01 -18.94 9.22
N SER A 174 -18.17 -19.43 8.29
CA SER A 174 -17.67 -20.81 8.28
C SER A 174 -16.83 -21.15 9.50
N ILE A 175 -15.94 -20.24 9.96
CA ILE A 175 -15.13 -20.46 11.15
C ILE A 175 -15.97 -20.46 12.43
N PHE A 176 -16.98 -19.58 12.53
CA PHE A 176 -17.92 -19.61 13.67
C PHE A 176 -18.79 -20.87 13.69
N VAL A 177 -19.23 -21.36 12.53
CA VAL A 177 -19.94 -22.66 12.44
C VAL A 177 -19.04 -23.79 12.88
N LEU A 178 -17.74 -23.81 12.46
CA LEU A 178 -16.76 -24.80 12.93
C LEU A 178 -16.61 -24.76 14.45
N ILE A 179 -16.45 -23.55 15.02
CA ILE A 179 -16.29 -23.36 16.47
C ILE A 179 -17.54 -23.85 17.23
N ILE A 180 -18.72 -23.44 16.82
CA ILE A 180 -19.99 -23.81 17.46
C ILE A 180 -20.20 -25.33 17.37
N THR A 181 -20.00 -25.92 16.18
CA THR A 181 -20.13 -27.38 15.99
C THR A 181 -19.10 -28.15 16.81
N GLY A 182 -17.84 -27.66 16.85
CA GLY A 182 -16.79 -28.29 17.63
C GLY A 182 -17.11 -28.32 19.12
N PHE A 183 -17.51 -27.21 19.72
CA PHE A 183 -17.92 -27.16 21.12
C PHE A 183 -19.20 -27.97 21.38
N ALA A 184 -20.20 -27.88 20.49
CA ALA A 184 -21.44 -28.63 20.63
C ALA A 184 -21.20 -30.15 20.67
N ARG A 185 -20.35 -30.68 19.79
CA ARG A 185 -20.00 -32.11 19.78
C ARG A 185 -19.31 -32.56 21.08
N VAL A 186 -18.38 -31.76 21.62
CA VAL A 186 -17.73 -32.05 22.91
C VAL A 186 -18.75 -32.03 24.04
N LEU A 187 -19.66 -31.06 24.08
CA LEU A 187 -20.75 -30.98 25.09
C LEU A 187 -21.73 -32.15 24.98
N MET A 188 -21.94 -32.72 23.79
CA MET A 188 -22.76 -33.91 23.57
C MET A 188 -22.03 -35.22 23.86
N GLY A 189 -20.82 -35.19 24.44
CA GLY A 189 -20.08 -36.37 24.84
C GLY A 189 -19.22 -37.02 23.74
N TYR A 190 -18.92 -36.29 22.68
CA TYR A 190 -17.96 -36.78 21.69
C TYR A 190 -16.54 -36.86 22.32
N GLU A 191 -16.01 -38.06 22.40
CA GLU A 191 -14.63 -38.27 22.80
C GLU A 191 -13.73 -38.28 21.56
N PRO A 192 -12.78 -37.31 21.44
CA PRO A 192 -11.80 -37.29 20.36
C PRO A 192 -10.92 -38.55 20.43
N PRO A 193 -10.43 -39.09 19.31
CA PRO A 193 -9.50 -40.20 19.31
C PRO A 193 -8.28 -39.90 20.19
N ALA A 194 -7.83 -40.91 20.92
CA ALA A 194 -6.64 -40.77 21.73
C ALA A 194 -5.47 -40.30 20.86
N PRO A 195 -4.63 -39.39 21.34
CA PRO A 195 -3.50 -38.89 20.55
C PRO A 195 -2.63 -40.09 20.17
N GLN A 196 -2.28 -40.20 18.89
CA GLN A 196 -1.26 -41.18 18.47
C GLN A 196 -0.05 -40.99 19.36
N GLN A 197 0.55 -42.08 19.85
CA GLN A 197 1.70 -42.08 20.77
C GLN A 197 2.86 -41.30 20.12
N VAL A 198 2.89 -40.01 20.28
CA VAL A 198 4.04 -39.17 20.02
C VAL A 198 4.86 -39.23 21.29
N ALA A 199 6.08 -39.76 21.20
CA ALA A 199 6.99 -39.88 22.31
C ALA A 199 6.97 -38.62 23.16
N GLU A 200 6.71 -38.76 24.46
CA GLU A 200 6.90 -37.67 25.43
C GLU A 200 8.40 -37.33 25.49
N THR A 201 8.89 -36.60 24.53
CA THR A 201 10.19 -35.98 24.63
C THR A 201 10.00 -34.73 25.51
N ALA A 202 10.02 -34.95 26.83
CA ALA A 202 10.11 -33.87 27.80
C ALA A 202 11.52 -33.25 27.74
N GLY A 203 11.80 -32.51 26.68
CA GLY A 203 12.92 -31.60 26.66
C GLY A 203 12.66 -30.43 27.60
N ASP A 204 13.69 -29.87 28.20
CA ASP A 204 13.59 -28.71 29.08
C ASP A 204 12.92 -27.54 28.34
N ILE A 205 11.80 -27.07 28.88
CA ILE A 205 11.06 -25.91 28.34
C ILE A 205 11.87 -24.67 28.66
N SER A 206 12.72 -24.25 27.72
CA SER A 206 13.48 -23.02 27.87
C SER A 206 12.59 -21.79 27.61
N ILE A 207 12.89 -20.69 28.33
CA ILE A 207 12.24 -19.38 28.05
C ILE A 207 12.42 -18.99 26.57
N PHE A 208 13.59 -19.34 26.00
CA PHE A 208 13.87 -19.05 24.58
C PHE A 208 12.90 -19.80 23.64
N LEU A 209 12.54 -21.05 23.94
CA LEU A 209 11.55 -21.80 23.17
C LEU A 209 10.16 -21.12 23.20
N ILE A 210 9.73 -20.70 24.40
CA ILE A 210 8.44 -19.99 24.56
C ILE A 210 8.45 -18.68 23.79
N LEU A 211 9.53 -17.90 23.89
CA LEU A 211 9.68 -16.65 23.15
C LEU A 211 9.71 -16.87 21.63
N LYS A 212 10.36 -17.92 21.17
CA LYS A 212 10.38 -18.30 19.75
C LYS A 212 8.98 -18.68 19.26
N ALA A 213 8.24 -19.47 20.02
CA ALA A 213 6.88 -19.86 19.68
C ALA A 213 5.93 -18.63 19.70
N PHE A 214 6.03 -17.78 20.72
CA PHE A 214 5.30 -16.52 20.80
C PHE A 214 5.60 -15.61 19.60
N SER A 215 6.88 -15.46 19.22
CA SER A 215 7.28 -14.65 18.07
C SER A 215 6.72 -15.19 16.75
N SER A 216 6.63 -16.52 16.61
CA SER A 216 5.99 -17.15 15.44
C SER A 216 4.50 -16.84 15.38
N GLY A 217 3.79 -16.93 16.50
CA GLY A 217 2.36 -16.60 16.58
C GLY A 217 2.07 -15.10 16.43
N CYS A 218 3.01 -14.20 16.78
CA CYS A 218 2.85 -12.76 16.60
C CYS A 218 2.74 -12.33 15.14
N THR A 219 3.09 -13.18 14.17
CA THR A 219 2.83 -12.95 12.75
C THR A 219 1.34 -12.75 12.46
N ALA A 220 0.47 -13.23 13.33
CA ALA A 220 -0.98 -13.07 13.26
C ALA A 220 -1.48 -11.65 13.53
N LEU A 221 -0.66 -10.77 14.09
CA LEU A 221 -1.04 -9.40 14.42
C LEU A 221 -0.77 -8.41 13.28
N THR A 222 -0.26 -8.89 12.16
CA THR A 222 -0.06 -8.10 10.95
C THR A 222 -1.41 -7.68 10.36
N GLY A 223 -1.44 -6.53 9.70
CA GLY A 223 -2.67 -5.97 9.11
C GLY A 223 -3.52 -5.10 10.05
N VAL A 224 -3.26 -5.11 11.36
CA VAL A 224 -3.98 -4.25 12.32
C VAL A 224 -3.79 -2.77 12.01
N GLU A 225 -2.60 -2.39 11.54
CA GLU A 225 -2.26 -1.02 11.11
C GLU A 225 -3.01 -0.57 9.86
N ALA A 226 -3.45 -1.49 9.01
CA ALA A 226 -4.09 -1.17 7.74
C ALA A 226 -5.34 -0.32 7.92
N VAL A 227 -6.11 -0.53 8.99
CA VAL A 227 -7.30 0.25 9.30
C VAL A 227 -6.93 1.72 9.57
N SER A 228 -5.83 1.99 10.31
CA SER A 228 -5.38 3.35 10.62
C SER A 228 -4.78 4.05 9.39
N ASN A 229 -4.11 3.30 8.51
CA ASN A 229 -3.60 3.82 7.25
C ASN A 229 -4.74 4.19 6.28
N GLY A 230 -5.82 3.40 6.30
CA GLY A 230 -6.97 3.49 5.42
C GLY A 230 -8.09 4.43 5.85
N VAL A 231 -7.95 5.20 6.93
CA VAL A 231 -9.02 6.11 7.44
C VAL A 231 -9.66 6.98 6.35
N PRO A 232 -8.91 7.62 5.43
CA PRO A 232 -9.49 8.45 4.39
C PRO A 232 -10.39 7.71 3.40
N SER A 233 -10.28 6.40 3.33
CA SER A 233 -11.10 5.55 2.45
C SER A 233 -12.48 5.23 3.03
N PHE A 234 -12.75 5.58 4.28
CA PHE A 234 -14.06 5.39 4.90
C PHE A 234 -14.97 6.60 4.65
N ARG A 235 -16.27 6.33 4.55
CA ARG A 235 -17.28 7.39 4.53
C ARG A 235 -17.28 8.17 5.83
N GLU A 236 -17.71 9.43 5.76
CA GLU A 236 -17.88 10.26 6.96
C GLU A 236 -19.00 9.72 7.88
N PRO A 237 -18.79 9.74 9.20
CA PRO A 237 -17.56 10.19 9.91
C PRO A 237 -16.46 9.11 9.88
N SER A 238 -15.43 9.34 9.06
CA SER A 238 -14.40 8.36 8.72
C SER A 238 -13.68 7.76 9.94
N SER A 239 -13.28 8.59 10.91
CA SER A 239 -12.61 8.12 12.13
C SER A 239 -13.50 7.21 13.00
N LYS A 240 -14.80 7.50 13.11
CA LYS A 240 -15.74 6.63 13.85
C LYS A 240 -15.90 5.28 13.16
N ASN A 241 -16.04 5.30 11.85
CA ASN A 241 -16.21 4.09 11.04
C ASN A 241 -14.94 3.22 11.07
N ALA A 242 -13.76 3.81 10.96
CA ALA A 242 -12.49 3.11 11.07
C ALA A 242 -12.29 2.49 12.47
N LYS A 243 -12.58 3.23 13.55
CA LYS A 243 -12.52 2.69 14.93
C LYS A 243 -13.50 1.54 15.17
N LEU A 244 -14.68 1.60 14.56
CA LEU A 244 -15.64 0.51 14.65
C LEU A 244 -15.13 -0.74 13.93
N VAL A 245 -14.57 -0.59 12.72
CA VAL A 245 -13.95 -1.69 11.97
C VAL A 245 -12.81 -2.31 12.77
N LEU A 246 -11.91 -1.49 13.33
CA LEU A 246 -10.79 -1.97 14.15
C LEU A 246 -11.28 -2.77 15.38
N THR A 247 -12.36 -2.32 16.03
CA THR A 247 -12.92 -3.01 17.19
C THR A 247 -13.59 -4.33 16.80
N LEU A 248 -14.38 -4.33 15.72
CA LEU A 248 -15.01 -5.55 15.21
C LEU A 248 -13.98 -6.60 14.79
N MET A 249 -12.92 -6.16 14.09
CA MET A 249 -11.79 -7.01 13.73
C MET A 249 -11.16 -7.67 14.97
N ALA A 250 -10.87 -6.88 16.02
CA ALA A 250 -10.26 -7.41 17.23
C ALA A 250 -11.16 -8.42 17.96
N LEU A 251 -12.47 -8.18 17.98
CA LEU A 251 -13.45 -9.11 18.56
C LEU A 251 -13.50 -10.43 17.78
N ILE A 252 -13.56 -10.36 16.45
CA ILE A 252 -13.60 -11.56 15.59
C ILE A 252 -12.30 -12.35 15.78
N VAL A 253 -11.14 -11.70 15.64
CA VAL A 253 -9.84 -12.35 15.72
C VAL A 253 -9.59 -12.91 17.13
N GLY A 254 -9.84 -12.14 18.18
CA GLY A 254 -9.64 -12.61 19.56
C GLY A 254 -10.52 -13.82 19.91
N THR A 255 -11.80 -13.77 19.50
CA THR A 255 -12.74 -14.88 19.74
C THR A 255 -12.34 -16.13 18.97
N THR A 256 -11.98 -15.99 17.71
CA THR A 256 -11.60 -17.12 16.86
C THR A 256 -10.27 -17.73 17.29
N PHE A 257 -9.27 -16.92 17.66
CA PHE A 257 -7.95 -17.41 18.12
C PHE A 257 -8.09 -18.27 19.38
N ILE A 258 -8.77 -17.77 20.40
CA ILE A 258 -8.93 -18.55 21.64
C ILE A 258 -9.76 -19.80 21.42
N SER A 259 -10.84 -19.70 20.64
CA SER A 259 -11.73 -20.83 20.38
C SER A 259 -11.04 -21.94 19.58
N VAL A 260 -10.29 -21.57 18.53
CA VAL A 260 -9.50 -22.53 17.73
C VAL A 260 -8.42 -23.19 18.60
N ALA A 261 -7.68 -22.42 19.43
CA ALA A 261 -6.65 -22.96 20.30
C ALA A 261 -7.22 -23.97 21.33
N VAL A 262 -8.39 -23.64 21.90
CA VAL A 262 -9.08 -24.55 22.83
C VAL A 262 -9.57 -25.81 22.12
N LEU A 263 -10.18 -25.68 20.93
CA LEU A 263 -10.62 -26.84 20.14
C LEU A 263 -9.44 -27.70 19.69
N THR A 264 -8.33 -27.09 19.27
CA THR A 264 -7.07 -27.81 18.92
C THR A 264 -6.62 -28.71 20.07
N LYS A 265 -6.69 -28.21 21.31
CA LYS A 265 -6.39 -29.02 22.50
C LYS A 265 -7.47 -30.09 22.75
N LEU A 266 -8.76 -29.76 22.69
CA LEU A 266 -9.86 -30.68 22.98
C LEU A 266 -9.90 -31.87 21.98
N TYR A 267 -9.59 -31.59 20.70
CA TYR A 267 -9.57 -32.59 19.63
C TYR A 267 -8.21 -33.26 19.43
N ASN A 268 -7.20 -32.98 20.29
CA ASN A 268 -5.85 -33.52 20.20
C ASN A 268 -5.22 -33.35 18.79
N VAL A 269 -5.43 -32.19 18.17
CA VAL A 269 -4.93 -31.90 16.82
C VAL A 269 -3.40 -31.82 16.83
N VAL A 270 -2.76 -32.61 15.98
CA VAL A 270 -1.30 -32.69 15.81
C VAL A 270 -0.95 -32.04 14.47
N PRO A 271 0.16 -31.27 14.39
CA PRO A 271 0.67 -30.78 13.10
C PRO A 271 1.06 -31.97 12.20
N GLU A 272 0.59 -31.95 10.96
CA GLU A 272 0.91 -32.93 9.92
C GLU A 272 1.55 -32.20 8.72
N ASP A 273 2.55 -32.83 8.11
CA ASP A 273 3.21 -32.27 6.94
C ASP A 273 2.24 -32.12 5.77
N GLY A 274 2.13 -30.90 5.25
CA GLY A 274 1.31 -30.57 4.10
C GLY A 274 -0.18 -30.35 4.39
N VAL A 275 -0.62 -30.44 5.66
CA VAL A 275 -2.00 -30.15 6.08
C VAL A 275 -1.99 -29.07 7.16
N THR A 276 -2.78 -28.01 6.98
CA THR A 276 -2.84 -26.93 7.97
C THR A 276 -3.54 -27.41 9.25
N ALA A 277 -3.09 -26.92 10.42
CA ALA A 277 -3.67 -27.30 11.72
C ALA A 277 -5.20 -27.03 11.79
N VAL A 278 -5.68 -25.96 11.15
CA VAL A 278 -7.12 -25.66 11.09
C VAL A 278 -7.86 -26.63 10.15
N ALA A 279 -7.23 -27.12 9.09
CA ALA A 279 -7.78 -28.17 8.24
C ALA A 279 -7.91 -29.50 9.00
N SER A 280 -6.86 -29.88 9.76
CA SER A 280 -6.90 -31.06 10.62
C SER A 280 -8.00 -30.94 11.69
N LEU A 281 -8.17 -29.75 12.29
CA LEU A 281 -9.29 -29.48 13.21
C LEU A 281 -10.65 -29.61 12.52
N ALA A 282 -10.81 -29.06 11.31
CA ALA A 282 -12.06 -29.18 10.56
C ALA A 282 -12.38 -30.64 10.18
N ALA A 283 -11.36 -31.44 9.82
CA ALA A 283 -11.49 -32.86 9.55
C ALA A 283 -11.92 -33.63 10.82
N ALA A 284 -11.36 -33.28 11.98
CA ALA A 284 -11.74 -33.88 13.26
C ALA A 284 -13.18 -33.53 13.68
N VAL A 285 -13.62 -32.28 13.44
CA VAL A 285 -14.96 -31.82 13.80
C VAL A 285 -16.04 -32.31 12.82
N TYR A 286 -15.81 -32.25 11.52
CA TYR A 286 -16.83 -32.55 10.51
C TYR A 286 -16.71 -33.97 9.95
N GLY A 287 -15.57 -34.61 10.10
CA GLY A 287 -15.18 -35.82 9.40
C GLY A 287 -14.44 -35.53 8.10
N ALA A 288 -13.34 -36.20 7.85
CA ALA A 288 -12.58 -36.09 6.61
C ALA A 288 -13.47 -36.47 5.42
N GLY A 289 -13.49 -35.61 4.38
CA GLY A 289 -14.29 -35.84 3.18
C GLY A 289 -15.77 -35.46 3.29
N SER A 290 -16.24 -34.92 4.42
CA SER A 290 -17.63 -34.44 4.54
C SER A 290 -17.87 -33.16 3.70
N PRO A 291 -19.10 -32.89 3.24
CA PRO A 291 -19.40 -31.65 2.52
C PRO A 291 -19.03 -30.39 3.33
N MET A 292 -19.24 -30.40 4.65
CA MET A 292 -18.90 -29.27 5.51
C MET A 292 -17.40 -29.03 5.61
N PHE A 293 -16.59 -30.09 5.58
CA PHE A 293 -15.12 -29.98 5.49
C PHE A 293 -14.70 -29.25 4.22
N TYR A 294 -15.24 -29.64 3.05
CA TYR A 294 -14.90 -28.99 1.79
C TYR A 294 -15.40 -27.54 1.73
N ILE A 295 -16.59 -27.24 2.25
CA ILE A 295 -17.10 -25.85 2.35
C ILE A 295 -16.14 -25.00 3.18
N PHE A 296 -15.68 -25.52 4.33
CA PHE A 296 -14.71 -24.80 5.18
C PHE A 296 -13.35 -24.64 4.50
N GLN A 297 -12.86 -25.66 3.80
CA GLN A 297 -11.60 -25.58 3.06
C GLN A 297 -11.67 -24.54 1.93
N ILE A 298 -12.76 -24.51 1.17
CA ILE A 298 -12.98 -23.49 0.13
C ILE A 298 -12.98 -22.09 0.75
N ALA A 299 -13.69 -21.90 1.88
CA ALA A 299 -13.70 -20.62 2.58
C ALA A 299 -12.29 -20.20 3.05
N THR A 300 -11.50 -21.16 3.55
CA THR A 300 -10.12 -20.94 4.01
C THR A 300 -9.19 -20.57 2.84
N VAL A 301 -9.25 -21.29 1.72
CA VAL A 301 -8.49 -20.95 0.50
C VAL A 301 -8.79 -19.53 0.04
N ILE A 302 -10.07 -19.18 0.00
CA ILE A 302 -10.51 -17.87 -0.46
C ILE A 302 -10.02 -16.78 0.47
N ILE A 303 -10.19 -16.90 1.80
CA ILE A 303 -9.76 -15.85 2.74
C ILE A 303 -8.25 -15.67 2.76
N LEU A 304 -7.47 -16.75 2.73
CA LEU A 304 -6.01 -16.68 2.65
C LEU A 304 -5.55 -15.98 1.38
N SER A 305 -6.18 -16.30 0.25
CA SER A 305 -5.91 -15.60 -1.00
C SER A 305 -6.27 -14.12 -0.92
N LEU A 306 -7.42 -13.78 -0.29
CA LEU A 306 -7.91 -12.40 -0.17
C LEU A 306 -7.17 -11.58 0.88
N ALA A 307 -6.46 -12.18 1.81
CA ALA A 307 -5.64 -11.47 2.79
C ALA A 307 -4.64 -10.51 2.13
N ALA A 308 -4.09 -10.92 0.98
CA ALA A 308 -3.22 -10.09 0.16
C ALA A 308 -3.88 -8.77 -0.29
N ASN A 309 -5.21 -8.71 -0.39
CA ASN A 309 -5.93 -7.51 -0.84
C ASN A 309 -5.74 -6.31 0.10
N THR A 310 -5.56 -6.54 1.40
CA THR A 310 -5.24 -5.48 2.36
C THR A 310 -3.97 -4.72 1.97
N ALA A 311 -2.95 -5.44 1.51
CA ALA A 311 -1.69 -4.85 1.05
C ALA A 311 -1.86 -4.09 -0.28
N PHE A 312 -2.70 -4.58 -1.20
CA PHE A 312 -3.06 -3.87 -2.43
C PHE A 312 -3.84 -2.58 -2.18
N ALA A 313 -4.57 -2.48 -1.08
CA ALA A 313 -5.21 -1.24 -0.65
C ALA A 313 -4.22 -0.30 0.08
N GLY A 314 -3.38 -0.83 0.96
CA GLY A 314 -2.51 -0.06 1.86
C GLY A 314 -1.23 0.47 1.20
N MET A 315 -0.49 -0.37 0.48
CA MET A 315 0.81 -0.01 -0.08
C MET A 315 0.73 1.14 -1.11
N PRO A 316 -0.18 1.14 -2.09
CA PRO A 316 -0.26 2.24 -3.05
C PRO A 316 -0.56 3.58 -2.39
N LEU A 317 -1.40 3.59 -1.36
CA LEU A 317 -1.72 4.78 -0.58
C LEU A 317 -0.49 5.28 0.20
N LEU A 318 0.24 4.38 0.87
CA LEU A 318 1.49 4.70 1.56
C LEU A 318 2.53 5.30 0.61
N LEU A 319 2.77 4.65 -0.54
CA LEU A 319 3.73 5.13 -1.54
C LEU A 319 3.33 6.50 -2.08
N ALA A 320 2.04 6.75 -2.29
CA ALA A 320 1.54 8.05 -2.74
C ALA A 320 1.82 9.15 -1.71
N MET A 321 1.64 8.88 -0.41
CA MET A 321 1.98 9.83 0.66
C MET A 321 3.48 10.12 0.72
N VAL A 322 4.32 9.07 0.70
CA VAL A 322 5.79 9.21 0.71
C VAL A 322 6.29 9.96 -0.53
N ALA A 323 5.64 9.74 -1.69
CA ALA A 323 5.95 10.44 -2.94
C ALA A 323 5.48 11.91 -2.92
N LYS A 324 4.33 12.21 -2.29
CA LYS A 324 3.85 13.59 -2.09
C LYS A 324 4.87 14.40 -1.27
N ASP A 325 5.49 13.79 -0.27
CA ASP A 325 6.53 14.41 0.54
C ASP A 325 7.91 14.45 -0.18
N GLY A 326 8.00 13.88 -1.38
CA GLY A 326 9.18 13.91 -2.24
C GLY A 326 10.23 12.85 -1.91
N TYR A 327 9.90 11.80 -1.15
CA TYR A 327 10.81 10.69 -0.82
C TYR A 327 10.67 9.48 -1.75
N MET A 328 9.77 9.55 -2.74
CA MET A 328 9.57 8.54 -3.78
C MET A 328 9.35 9.22 -5.13
N PRO A 329 9.49 8.51 -6.27
CA PRO A 329 9.19 9.06 -7.58
C PRO A 329 7.76 9.61 -7.67
N ARG A 330 7.61 10.79 -8.30
CA ARG A 330 6.31 11.49 -8.41
C ARG A 330 5.23 10.67 -9.10
N GLN A 331 5.60 9.69 -9.93
CA GLN A 331 4.66 8.78 -10.59
C GLN A 331 3.74 8.04 -9.60
N PHE A 332 4.18 7.82 -8.35
CA PHE A 332 3.37 7.18 -7.32
C PHE A 332 2.29 8.07 -6.75
N THR A 333 2.32 9.40 -6.98
CA THR A 333 1.22 10.31 -6.59
C THR A 333 0.08 10.31 -7.60
N GLN A 334 0.34 9.83 -8.82
CA GLN A 334 -0.64 9.86 -9.90
C GLN A 334 -1.63 8.72 -9.75
N ARG A 335 -2.93 9.06 -9.85
CA ARG A 335 -3.98 8.07 -9.96
C ARG A 335 -4.22 7.73 -11.43
N GLY A 336 -4.36 6.45 -11.72
CA GLY A 336 -4.74 5.97 -13.04
C GLY A 336 -6.20 6.31 -13.40
N SER A 337 -6.62 5.91 -14.59
CA SER A 337 -7.97 6.17 -15.14
C SER A 337 -9.14 5.66 -14.27
N ARG A 338 -8.89 4.72 -13.37
CA ARG A 338 -9.88 4.15 -12.43
C ARG A 338 -9.74 4.69 -11.00
N LEU A 339 -9.14 5.87 -10.82
CA LEU A 339 -8.92 6.56 -9.56
C LEU A 339 -8.05 5.81 -8.54
N ASN A 340 -7.37 4.74 -8.96
CA ASN A 340 -6.45 3.95 -8.16
C ASN A 340 -4.98 4.36 -8.44
N PHE A 341 -4.09 4.18 -7.46
CA PHE A 341 -2.65 4.39 -7.61
C PHE A 341 -2.00 3.21 -8.36
N SER A 342 -2.23 3.14 -9.67
CA SER A 342 -1.86 1.99 -10.51
C SER A 342 -0.37 1.64 -10.44
N ASN A 343 0.53 2.63 -10.33
CA ASN A 343 1.97 2.38 -10.21
C ASN A 343 2.33 1.63 -8.92
N GLY A 344 1.64 1.94 -7.81
CA GLY A 344 1.79 1.23 -6.55
C GLY A 344 1.30 -0.22 -6.64
N VAL A 345 0.15 -0.43 -7.30
CA VAL A 345 -0.40 -1.76 -7.57
C VAL A 345 0.54 -2.60 -8.46
N THR A 346 1.12 -2.00 -9.48
CA THR A 346 2.07 -2.68 -10.37
C THR A 346 3.37 -3.04 -9.63
N LEU A 347 3.88 -2.15 -8.79
CA LEU A 347 5.10 -2.41 -8.01
C LEU A 347 4.92 -3.60 -7.07
N ILE A 348 3.82 -3.63 -6.31
CA ILE A 348 3.56 -4.75 -5.39
C ILE A 348 3.37 -6.06 -6.15
N PHE A 349 2.69 -6.04 -7.30
CA PHE A 349 2.54 -7.19 -8.19
C PHE A 349 3.88 -7.77 -8.60
N ILE A 350 4.78 -6.93 -9.11
CA ILE A 350 6.09 -7.39 -9.60
C ILE A 350 6.91 -7.98 -8.45
N LEU A 351 7.05 -7.23 -7.34
CA LEU A 351 7.92 -7.66 -6.25
C LEU A 351 7.39 -8.90 -5.53
N SER A 352 6.08 -8.99 -5.28
CA SER A 352 5.49 -10.19 -4.65
C SER A 352 5.58 -11.42 -5.57
N SER A 353 5.40 -11.26 -6.88
CA SER A 353 5.57 -12.34 -7.84
C SER A 353 6.99 -12.87 -7.87
N VAL A 354 8.00 -11.97 -7.86
CA VAL A 354 9.42 -12.36 -7.77
C VAL A 354 9.67 -13.16 -6.50
N LEU A 355 9.13 -12.74 -5.36
CA LEU A 355 9.30 -13.47 -4.08
C LEU A 355 8.66 -14.86 -4.13
N VAL A 356 7.45 -15.00 -4.69
CA VAL A 356 6.77 -16.30 -4.81
C VAL A 356 7.62 -17.31 -5.59
N PHE A 357 8.21 -16.89 -6.71
CA PHE A 357 9.06 -17.79 -7.51
C PHE A 357 10.43 -18.03 -6.84
N LEU A 358 11.04 -17.00 -6.24
CA LEU A 358 12.33 -17.11 -5.55
C LEU A 358 12.28 -18.10 -4.38
N PHE A 359 11.20 -18.04 -3.59
CA PHE A 359 10.98 -18.91 -2.44
C PHE A 359 10.16 -20.17 -2.76
N LYS A 360 9.89 -20.44 -4.08
CA LYS A 360 9.13 -21.63 -4.54
C LYS A 360 7.77 -21.80 -3.83
N ALA A 361 7.13 -20.68 -3.51
CA ALA A 361 5.88 -20.60 -2.75
C ALA A 361 5.95 -21.27 -1.36
N ASP A 362 7.12 -21.28 -0.73
CA ASP A 362 7.27 -21.71 0.66
C ASP A 362 6.85 -20.60 1.62
N THR A 363 5.71 -20.81 2.29
CA THR A 363 5.14 -19.85 3.25
C THR A 363 6.03 -19.73 4.49
N HIS A 364 6.58 -20.83 4.99
CA HIS A 364 7.37 -20.85 6.22
C HIS A 364 8.69 -20.11 6.08
N ALA A 365 9.27 -20.10 4.87
CA ALA A 365 10.48 -19.33 4.57
C ALA A 365 10.22 -17.81 4.47
N LEU A 366 8.99 -17.39 4.13
CA LEU A 366 8.61 -15.97 3.99
C LEU A 366 8.16 -15.34 5.33
N LEU A 367 7.56 -16.09 6.23
CA LEU A 367 6.98 -15.58 7.49
C LEU A 367 8.00 -14.89 8.42
N PRO A 368 9.27 -15.37 8.58
CA PRO A 368 10.26 -14.69 9.40
C PRO A 368 10.60 -13.28 8.92
N LEU A 369 10.61 -13.06 7.61
CA LEU A 369 10.87 -11.76 7.00
C LEU A 369 9.71 -10.79 7.29
N TYR A 370 8.49 -11.29 7.20
CA TYR A 370 7.26 -10.52 7.34
C TYR A 370 7.11 -9.88 8.73
N ALA A 371 7.20 -10.67 9.78
CA ALA A 371 6.99 -10.21 11.15
C ALA A 371 7.95 -9.08 11.57
N THR A 372 9.23 -9.18 11.15
CA THR A 372 10.26 -8.20 11.54
C THR A 372 9.90 -6.79 11.08
N GLY A 373 9.47 -6.62 9.83
CA GLY A 373 9.12 -5.31 9.27
C GLY A 373 7.93 -4.66 10.00
N VAL A 374 6.90 -5.45 10.26
CA VAL A 374 5.66 -4.94 10.86
C VAL A 374 5.89 -4.44 12.30
N PHE A 375 6.64 -5.19 13.13
CA PHE A 375 6.90 -4.77 14.51
C PHE A 375 7.83 -3.55 14.63
N VAL A 376 8.74 -3.32 13.69
CA VAL A 376 9.49 -2.05 13.58
C VAL A 376 8.51 -0.89 13.37
N SER A 377 7.56 -1.05 12.46
CA SER A 377 6.53 -0.04 12.18
C SER A 377 5.63 0.21 13.39
N PHE A 378 5.18 -0.84 14.09
CA PHE A 378 4.38 -0.71 15.31
C PHE A 378 5.14 0.07 16.40
N THR A 379 6.40 -0.25 16.62
CA THR A 379 7.24 0.43 17.63
C THR A 379 7.34 1.91 17.32
N ILE A 380 7.61 2.30 16.07
CA ILE A 380 7.72 3.70 15.66
C ILE A 380 6.37 4.42 15.79
N SER A 381 5.28 3.77 15.39
CA SER A 381 3.93 4.32 15.50
C SER A 381 3.59 4.64 16.96
N GLN A 382 3.81 3.70 17.87
CA GLN A 382 3.48 3.88 19.28
C GLN A 382 4.42 4.90 19.96
N ALA A 383 5.72 4.88 19.63
CA ALA A 383 6.67 5.88 20.11
C ALA A 383 6.32 7.30 19.62
N GLY A 384 5.91 7.42 18.37
CA GLY A 384 5.43 8.69 17.81
C GLY A 384 4.17 9.18 18.52
N MET A 385 3.19 8.30 18.76
CA MET A 385 1.96 8.64 19.50
C MET A 385 2.22 9.01 20.96
N PHE A 386 3.16 8.32 21.63
CA PHE A 386 3.62 8.74 22.96
C PHE A 386 4.14 10.17 22.94
N MET A 387 5.03 10.50 22.00
CA MET A 387 5.60 11.84 21.87
C MET A 387 4.54 12.88 21.48
N HIS A 388 3.56 12.51 20.64
CA HIS A 388 2.41 13.33 20.28
C HIS A 388 1.64 13.81 21.53
N TRP A 389 1.22 12.87 22.38
CA TRP A 389 0.48 13.20 23.61
C TRP A 389 1.35 13.93 24.62
N TYR A 390 2.62 13.58 24.73
CA TYR A 390 3.55 14.25 25.64
C TYR A 390 3.76 15.73 25.28
N ARG A 391 3.78 16.07 23.98
CA ARG A 391 3.93 17.45 23.50
C ARG A 391 2.63 18.24 23.59
N ARG A 392 1.52 17.63 23.19
CA ARG A 392 0.23 18.33 23.08
C ARG A 392 -0.43 18.63 24.41
N ARG A 393 -0.30 17.74 25.36
CA ARG A 393 -0.83 17.84 26.74
C ARG A 393 -2.32 18.13 26.83
N ASP A 394 -3.12 17.66 25.87
CA ASP A 394 -4.58 17.77 25.87
C ASP A 394 -5.22 17.00 27.05
N ALA A 395 -6.51 17.21 27.31
CA ALA A 395 -7.23 16.51 28.39
C ALA A 395 -7.03 14.98 28.32
N GLY A 396 -6.59 14.38 29.45
CA GLY A 396 -6.32 12.95 29.57
C GLY A 396 -4.99 12.50 28.92
N TRP A 397 -4.10 13.41 28.54
CA TRP A 397 -2.84 13.08 27.85
C TRP A 397 -1.95 12.08 28.61
N LYS A 398 -1.92 12.14 29.96
CA LYS A 398 -1.09 11.22 30.76
C LYS A 398 -1.51 9.76 30.54
N TYR A 399 -2.81 9.48 30.57
CA TYR A 399 -3.36 8.15 30.32
C TYR A 399 -3.08 7.70 28.90
N LYS A 400 -3.31 8.57 27.92
CA LYS A 400 -3.04 8.28 26.50
C LYS A 400 -1.55 8.03 26.24
N ALA A 401 -0.68 8.86 26.81
CA ALA A 401 0.76 8.70 26.71
C ALA A 401 1.24 7.40 27.37
N ALA A 402 0.72 7.07 28.56
CA ALA A 402 1.08 5.83 29.27
C ALA A 402 0.74 4.57 28.46
N ILE A 403 -0.43 4.54 27.82
CA ILE A 403 -0.84 3.42 26.95
C ILE A 403 0.13 3.28 25.76
N ASN A 404 0.44 4.39 25.06
CA ASN A 404 1.35 4.34 23.92
C ASN A 404 2.79 4.05 24.34
N ALA A 405 3.24 4.49 25.53
CA ALA A 405 4.54 4.12 26.09
C ALA A 405 4.62 2.60 26.34
N ALA A 406 3.59 2.03 27.00
CA ALA A 406 3.50 0.59 27.19
C ALA A 406 3.47 -0.17 25.86
N GLY A 407 2.67 0.29 24.90
CA GLY A 407 2.64 -0.24 23.54
C GLY A 407 4.01 -0.19 22.85
N THR A 408 4.75 0.91 22.97
CA THR A 408 6.11 1.06 22.44
C THR A 408 7.07 0.03 23.03
N ILE A 409 7.09 -0.10 24.36
CA ILE A 409 7.99 -1.02 25.06
C ILE A 409 7.69 -2.45 24.66
N ILE A 410 6.41 -2.84 24.67
CA ILE A 410 6.01 -4.21 24.31
C ILE A 410 6.34 -4.51 22.85
N CYS A 411 6.00 -3.60 21.90
CA CYS A 411 6.33 -3.79 20.49
C CYS A 411 7.84 -3.85 20.25
N ALA A 412 8.63 -3.01 20.94
CA ALA A 412 10.09 -3.04 20.86
C ALA A 412 10.68 -4.37 21.37
N VAL A 413 10.19 -4.87 22.51
CA VAL A 413 10.60 -6.16 23.06
C VAL A 413 10.26 -7.28 22.09
N VAL A 414 9.03 -7.32 21.57
CA VAL A 414 8.61 -8.32 20.58
C VAL A 414 9.47 -8.21 19.30
N CYS A 415 9.75 -7.00 18.83
CA CYS A 415 10.62 -6.77 17.66
C CYS A 415 12.02 -7.37 17.89
N ILE A 416 12.62 -7.14 19.06
CA ILE A 416 13.93 -7.72 19.43
C ILE A 416 13.84 -9.24 19.49
N VAL A 417 12.80 -9.79 20.12
CA VAL A 417 12.60 -11.24 20.21
C VAL A 417 12.51 -11.86 18.81
N ILE A 418 11.70 -11.26 17.90
CA ILE A 418 11.58 -11.71 16.51
C ILE A 418 12.93 -11.63 15.79
N ALA A 419 13.62 -10.49 15.90
CA ALA A 419 14.92 -10.29 15.25
C ALA A 419 15.95 -11.34 15.70
N VAL A 420 16.02 -11.63 16.99
CA VAL A 420 16.97 -12.62 17.54
C VAL A 420 16.57 -14.06 17.17
N THR A 421 15.30 -14.44 17.36
CA THR A 421 14.84 -15.81 17.17
C THR A 421 14.74 -16.23 15.70
N LYS A 422 14.47 -15.27 14.81
CA LYS A 422 14.28 -15.47 13.37
C LYS A 422 15.47 -14.98 12.51
N PHE A 423 16.56 -14.49 13.15
CA PHE A 423 17.70 -13.93 12.43
C PHE A 423 18.25 -14.89 11.38
N MET A 424 18.60 -16.10 11.78
CA MET A 424 19.13 -17.14 10.88
C MET A 424 18.11 -17.69 9.88
N GLN A 425 16.82 -17.40 10.10
CA GLN A 425 15.73 -17.81 9.20
C GLN A 425 15.39 -16.72 8.15
N GLY A 426 16.23 -15.67 8.02
CA GLY A 426 16.08 -14.64 6.99
C GLY A 426 15.72 -13.24 7.50
N ALA A 427 15.39 -13.05 8.79
CA ALA A 427 15.04 -11.72 9.33
C ALA A 427 16.15 -10.68 9.11
N TRP A 428 17.44 -11.09 9.03
CA TRP A 428 18.58 -10.23 8.73
C TRP A 428 18.44 -9.50 7.39
N VAL A 429 17.76 -10.10 6.40
CA VAL A 429 17.52 -9.46 5.09
C VAL A 429 16.72 -8.18 5.28
N VAL A 430 15.66 -8.22 6.08
CA VAL A 430 14.80 -7.08 6.37
C VAL A 430 15.56 -6.01 7.15
N VAL A 431 16.41 -6.41 8.10
CA VAL A 431 17.26 -5.51 8.89
C VAL A 431 18.22 -4.71 8.00
N ILE A 432 18.73 -5.31 6.92
CA ILE A 432 19.60 -4.63 5.95
C ILE A 432 18.76 -3.84 4.93
N LEU A 433 17.66 -4.40 4.46
CA LEU A 433 16.85 -3.80 3.40
C LEU A 433 16.21 -2.47 3.84
N ILE A 434 15.73 -2.37 5.08
CA ILE A 434 15.11 -1.15 5.59
C ILE A 434 16.07 0.05 5.52
N PRO A 435 17.31 0.02 6.07
CA PRO A 435 18.28 1.10 5.91
C PRO A 435 18.58 1.46 4.45
N VAL A 436 18.73 0.45 3.58
CA VAL A 436 18.97 0.68 2.14
C VAL A 436 17.81 1.46 1.52
N LEU A 437 16.56 1.08 1.80
CA LEU A 437 15.38 1.79 1.31
C LEU A 437 15.28 3.22 1.89
N VAL A 438 15.67 3.43 3.15
CA VAL A 438 15.70 4.77 3.77
C VAL A 438 16.74 5.66 3.08
N ILE A 439 17.95 5.15 2.85
CA ILE A 439 19.01 5.88 2.15
C ILE A 439 18.55 6.25 0.74
N MET A 440 17.96 5.30 0.01
CA MET A 440 17.41 5.54 -1.32
C MET A 440 16.35 6.67 -1.30
N LYS A 441 15.41 6.65 -0.35
CA LYS A 441 14.38 7.68 -0.20
C LYS A 441 14.99 9.06 0.10
N LEU A 442 16.00 9.12 0.97
CA LEU A 442 16.72 10.36 1.29
C LEU A 442 17.48 10.90 0.06
N GLN A 443 18.09 10.04 -0.75
CA GLN A 443 18.75 10.44 -2.00
C GLN A 443 17.75 11.00 -3.01
N ILE A 444 16.57 10.38 -3.16
CA ILE A 444 15.49 10.89 -4.01
C ILE A 444 15.07 12.30 -3.55
N LYS A 445 14.87 12.51 -2.24
CA LYS A 445 14.51 13.83 -1.70
C LYS A 445 15.60 14.86 -1.96
N LYS A 446 16.88 14.49 -1.73
CA LYS A 446 18.02 15.36 -2.03
C LYS A 446 18.07 15.75 -3.50
N HIS A 447 17.81 14.81 -4.40
CA HIS A 447 17.73 15.07 -5.84
C HIS A 447 16.60 16.06 -6.16
N TYR A 448 15.36 15.83 -5.66
CA TYR A 448 14.25 16.75 -5.90
C TYR A 448 14.47 18.15 -5.33
N ASN A 449 15.08 18.27 -4.15
CA ASN A 449 15.46 19.59 -3.60
C ASN A 449 16.47 20.29 -4.50
N LYS A 450 17.51 19.57 -4.96
CA LYS A 450 18.52 20.11 -5.90
C LYS A 450 17.88 20.59 -7.21
N VAL A 451 16.89 19.83 -7.72
CA VAL A 451 16.12 20.22 -8.92
C VAL A 451 15.28 21.46 -8.64
N ALA A 452 14.57 21.50 -7.51
CA ALA A 452 13.73 22.64 -7.12
C ALA A 452 14.58 23.90 -6.95
N ASP A 453 15.74 23.80 -6.28
CA ASP A 453 16.68 24.92 -6.11
C ASP A 453 17.22 25.43 -7.45
N ARG A 454 17.52 24.52 -8.41
CA ARG A 454 17.99 24.91 -9.75
C ARG A 454 16.91 25.53 -10.63
N LEU A 455 15.63 25.16 -10.39
CA LEU A 455 14.50 25.70 -11.13
C LEU A 455 13.93 26.97 -10.48
N ARG A 456 14.33 27.28 -9.26
CA ARG A 456 13.86 28.46 -8.55
C ARG A 456 14.34 29.72 -9.28
N ILE A 457 13.40 30.65 -9.44
CA ILE A 457 13.72 31.98 -9.98
C ILE A 457 14.25 32.83 -8.82
N ASP A 458 15.55 33.17 -8.88
CA ASP A 458 16.19 34.04 -7.90
C ASP A 458 16.08 35.49 -8.41
N GLY A 459 15.17 36.26 -7.83
CA GLY A 459 14.95 37.67 -8.18
C GLY A 459 13.75 37.92 -9.10
N ASP A 460 13.77 39.04 -9.82
CA ASP A 460 12.68 39.44 -10.70
C ASP A 460 12.64 38.57 -11.97
N PRO A 461 11.53 37.83 -12.23
CA PRO A 461 11.35 37.01 -13.42
C PRO A 461 11.54 37.79 -14.72
N LYS A 462 11.18 39.10 -14.76
CA LYS A 462 11.31 39.97 -15.92
C LYS A 462 12.75 40.05 -16.43
N LYS A 463 13.76 39.97 -15.51
CA LYS A 463 15.17 40.01 -15.88
C LYS A 463 15.66 38.74 -16.58
N LEU A 464 14.92 37.65 -16.49
CA LEU A 464 15.21 36.39 -17.18
C LEU A 464 14.59 36.35 -18.58
N ILE A 465 13.66 37.24 -18.86
CA ILE A 465 13.00 37.34 -20.16
C ILE A 465 13.86 38.22 -21.05
N ARG A 466 14.40 37.63 -22.10
CA ARG A 466 15.18 38.34 -23.13
C ARG A 466 14.26 38.71 -24.29
N TRP A 467 13.52 39.78 -24.13
CA TRP A 467 12.77 40.36 -25.22
C TRP A 467 13.50 41.60 -25.75
N ASN A 468 13.82 41.60 -27.03
CA ASN A 468 14.21 42.79 -27.75
C ASN A 468 13.02 43.21 -28.62
N GLY A 469 12.21 44.12 -28.09
CA GLY A 469 11.26 44.86 -28.92
C GLY A 469 12.07 45.78 -29.83
N SER A 470 12.38 45.37 -31.04
CA SER A 470 12.90 46.23 -32.08
C SER A 470 12.10 46.02 -33.34
N ASP A 471 11.55 47.14 -33.84
CA ASP A 471 10.88 47.27 -35.13
C ASP A 471 11.74 46.61 -36.24
N GLY A 472 11.21 45.55 -36.82
CA GLY A 472 11.84 44.91 -37.98
C GLY A 472 10.84 43.96 -38.64
N ASP A 473 10.33 44.42 -39.79
CA ASP A 473 9.42 43.69 -40.67
C ASP A 473 9.97 42.33 -41.10
N ILE A 474 9.61 41.30 -40.39
CA ILE A 474 9.57 39.93 -40.93
C ILE A 474 8.15 39.45 -40.69
N GLN A 475 7.33 39.38 -41.75
CA GLN A 475 6.05 38.68 -41.69
C GLN A 475 6.34 37.17 -41.79
N PRO A 476 6.33 36.42 -40.71
CA PRO A 476 6.36 34.97 -40.79
C PRO A 476 4.98 34.48 -41.28
N GLU A 477 4.99 33.40 -42.04
CA GLU A 477 3.80 32.57 -42.24
C GLU A 477 3.15 32.34 -40.87
N ARG A 478 1.85 32.67 -40.73
CA ARG A 478 1.16 32.63 -39.44
C ARG A 478 1.18 31.24 -38.85
N THR A 479 2.00 31.03 -37.86
CA THR A 479 2.00 29.81 -37.07
C THR A 479 1.29 30.07 -35.73
N LYS A 480 0.21 29.34 -35.45
CA LYS A 480 -0.38 29.35 -34.10
C LYS A 480 0.54 28.63 -33.16
N THR A 481 1.05 29.29 -32.13
CA THR A 481 2.04 28.71 -31.23
C THR A 481 1.45 28.46 -29.85
N VAL A 482 1.60 27.22 -29.37
CA VAL A 482 1.11 26.77 -28.07
C VAL A 482 2.29 26.43 -27.15
N LEU A 483 2.36 27.06 -25.99
CA LEU A 483 3.33 26.79 -24.93
C LEU A 483 2.60 26.22 -23.70
N PRO A 484 2.62 24.91 -23.45
CA PRO A 484 1.98 24.35 -22.27
C PRO A 484 2.75 24.72 -21.00
N VAL A 485 2.01 25.10 -19.95
CA VAL A 485 2.55 25.55 -18.68
C VAL A 485 1.96 24.75 -17.52
N GLN A 486 2.78 24.39 -16.55
CA GLN A 486 2.35 23.84 -15.26
C GLN A 486 2.74 24.73 -14.07
N SER A 487 3.81 25.50 -14.23
CA SER A 487 4.31 26.47 -13.25
C SER A 487 5.29 27.42 -13.92
N VAL A 488 5.36 28.65 -13.45
CA VAL A 488 6.35 29.63 -13.90
C VAL A 488 7.68 29.31 -13.21
N ASN A 489 8.59 28.67 -13.95
CA ASN A 489 9.92 28.28 -13.47
C ASN A 489 10.99 28.52 -14.55
N LYS A 490 12.27 28.32 -14.21
CA LYS A 490 13.40 28.56 -15.13
C LYS A 490 13.27 27.79 -16.47
N SER A 491 12.71 26.57 -16.46
CA SER A 491 12.49 25.79 -17.69
C SER A 491 11.40 26.42 -18.57
N PHE A 492 10.29 26.86 -17.97
CA PHE A 492 9.22 27.58 -18.65
C PHE A 492 9.72 28.91 -19.21
N ILE A 493 10.43 29.73 -18.40
CA ILE A 493 10.99 31.00 -18.83
C ILE A 493 11.96 30.83 -20.02
N LYS A 494 12.78 29.76 -20.01
CA LYS A 494 13.66 29.46 -21.15
C LYS A 494 12.86 29.15 -22.41
N ALA A 495 11.78 28.38 -22.30
CA ALA A 495 10.92 28.05 -23.43
C ALA A 495 10.13 29.29 -23.90
N LEU A 496 9.68 30.14 -22.99
CA LEU A 496 9.03 31.40 -23.28
C LEU A 496 9.96 32.36 -24.03
N ASN A 497 11.20 32.54 -23.55
CA ASN A 497 12.20 33.35 -24.25
C ASN A 497 12.49 32.82 -25.66
N TYR A 498 12.52 31.50 -25.82
CA TYR A 498 12.68 30.90 -27.14
C TYR A 498 11.47 31.20 -28.04
N ALA A 499 10.24 31.03 -27.53
CA ALA A 499 9.03 31.35 -28.28
C ALA A 499 9.01 32.81 -28.74
N LEU A 500 9.31 33.74 -27.84
CA LEU A 500 9.39 35.18 -28.17
C LEU A 500 10.50 35.49 -29.20
N SER A 501 11.62 34.78 -29.17
CA SER A 501 12.70 34.95 -30.14
C SER A 501 12.35 34.54 -31.58
N LEU A 502 11.27 33.74 -31.73
CA LEU A 502 10.76 33.35 -33.05
C LEU A 502 9.90 34.44 -33.73
N GLY A 503 9.70 35.59 -33.08
CA GLY A 503 8.88 36.70 -33.63
C GLY A 503 7.39 36.35 -33.69
N ILE A 504 6.89 35.60 -32.75
CA ILE A 504 5.51 35.13 -32.68
C ILE A 504 4.65 36.26 -32.07
N ASP A 505 3.66 36.74 -32.82
CA ASP A 505 2.76 37.79 -32.38
C ASP A 505 1.62 37.27 -31.49
N ASP A 506 1.27 35.98 -31.62
CA ASP A 506 0.18 35.33 -30.87
C ASP A 506 0.68 34.04 -30.26
N LEU A 507 1.02 34.10 -28.96
CA LEU A 507 1.53 32.95 -28.18
C LEU A 507 0.48 32.50 -27.17
N GLU A 508 -0.15 31.38 -27.45
CA GLU A 508 -1.06 30.74 -26.50
C GLU A 508 -0.29 30.02 -25.39
N VAL A 509 -0.35 30.54 -24.16
CA VAL A 509 0.15 29.84 -22.97
C VAL A 509 -0.99 28.98 -22.40
N TYR A 510 -0.89 27.68 -22.63
CA TYR A 510 -1.98 26.74 -22.37
C TYR A 510 -1.78 26.01 -21.04
N PHE A 511 -2.80 26.09 -20.19
CA PHE A 511 -2.84 25.42 -18.88
C PHE A 511 -4.04 24.47 -18.79
N VAL A 512 -3.82 23.31 -18.17
CA VAL A 512 -4.90 22.36 -17.85
C VAL A 512 -5.14 22.38 -16.35
N ALA A 513 -6.31 22.90 -15.95
CA ALA A 513 -6.72 22.96 -14.55
C ALA A 513 -7.27 21.60 -14.08
N GLU A 514 -6.78 21.12 -12.95
CA GLU A 514 -7.23 19.87 -12.30
C GLU A 514 -8.19 20.14 -11.12
N GLY A 515 -8.77 21.34 -11.03
CA GLY A 515 -9.70 21.72 -9.98
C GLY A 515 -9.05 22.11 -8.64
N ASP A 516 -7.74 22.37 -8.62
CA ASP A 516 -6.94 22.67 -7.43
C ASP A 516 -6.73 24.17 -7.14
N GLY A 517 -7.40 25.03 -7.90
CA GLY A 517 -7.31 26.49 -7.74
C GLY A 517 -6.02 27.15 -8.23
N ARG A 518 -5.08 26.39 -8.80
CA ARG A 518 -3.79 26.90 -9.33
C ARG A 518 -3.95 27.82 -10.54
N GLU A 519 -5.03 27.70 -11.26
CA GLU A 519 -5.29 28.56 -12.45
C GLU A 519 -5.21 30.04 -12.11
N LYS A 520 -5.88 30.47 -11.02
CA LYS A 520 -5.91 31.88 -10.60
C LYS A 520 -4.53 32.39 -10.19
N GLN A 521 -3.73 31.52 -9.57
CA GLN A 521 -2.36 31.87 -9.18
C GLN A 521 -1.46 32.00 -10.40
N LEU A 522 -1.52 31.03 -11.31
CA LEU A 522 -0.72 31.00 -12.53
C LEU A 522 -1.04 32.16 -13.45
N ARG A 523 -2.33 32.53 -13.58
CA ARG A 523 -2.76 33.69 -14.33
C ARG A 523 -2.12 34.97 -13.78
N LYS A 524 -2.12 35.18 -12.46
CA LYS A 524 -1.46 36.33 -11.83
C LYS A 524 0.05 36.35 -12.07
N GLU A 525 0.70 35.18 -11.98
CA GLU A 525 2.14 35.05 -12.23
C GLU A 525 2.50 35.40 -13.69
N LEU A 526 1.66 35.01 -14.65
CA LEU A 526 1.84 35.35 -16.07
C LEU A 526 1.53 36.82 -16.37
N GLU A 527 0.46 37.37 -15.82
CA GLU A 527 0.13 38.78 -15.94
C GLU A 527 1.23 39.68 -15.36
N ALA A 528 1.90 39.25 -14.30
CA ALA A 528 3.04 39.97 -13.71
C ALA A 528 4.27 40.03 -14.62
N LEU A 529 4.35 39.22 -15.69
CA LEU A 529 5.41 39.30 -16.67
C LEU A 529 5.26 40.47 -17.64
N GLU A 530 4.03 41.04 -17.74
CA GLU A 530 3.68 42.21 -18.59
C GLU A 530 4.08 42.02 -20.07
N ILE A 531 3.88 40.82 -20.62
CA ILE A 531 4.20 40.50 -22.02
C ILE A 531 2.89 40.51 -22.84
N PRO A 532 2.66 41.47 -23.73
CA PRO A 532 1.36 41.61 -24.43
C PRO A 532 1.07 40.48 -25.42
N GLN A 533 2.07 39.74 -25.90
CA GLN A 533 1.90 38.65 -26.87
C GLN A 533 1.42 37.33 -26.22
N ILE A 534 1.31 37.28 -24.91
CA ILE A 534 0.86 36.08 -24.22
C ILE A 534 -0.65 36.07 -24.09
N HIS A 535 -1.30 35.08 -24.70
CA HIS A 535 -2.69 34.75 -24.50
C HIS A 535 -2.82 33.53 -23.58
N PHE A 536 -3.25 33.77 -22.34
CA PHE A 536 -3.43 32.67 -21.37
C PHE A 536 -4.77 31.97 -21.63
N ILE A 537 -4.69 30.66 -21.95
CA ILE A 537 -5.85 29.80 -22.18
C ILE A 537 -5.81 28.68 -21.14
N SER A 538 -6.95 28.42 -20.50
CA SER A 538 -7.10 27.33 -19.53
C SER A 538 -8.32 26.48 -19.85
N ASP A 539 -8.13 25.15 -19.82
CA ASP A 539 -9.21 24.17 -19.87
C ASP A 539 -9.24 23.38 -18.56
N GLU A 540 -10.44 23.04 -18.11
CA GLU A 540 -10.61 22.23 -16.90
C GLU A 540 -10.78 20.76 -17.27
N THR A 541 -10.08 19.88 -16.55
CA THR A 541 -10.21 18.43 -16.73
C THR A 541 -10.68 17.74 -15.47
N LEU A 542 -11.74 16.95 -15.60
CA LEU A 542 -12.24 16.07 -14.55
C LEU A 542 -11.57 14.68 -14.57
N LEU A 543 -10.87 14.34 -15.67
CA LEU A 543 -10.33 12.99 -15.93
C LEU A 543 -8.80 12.87 -15.74
N ARG A 544 -8.11 13.88 -15.22
CA ARG A 544 -6.65 13.90 -14.95
C ARG A 544 -5.76 13.58 -16.15
N ASN A 545 -6.24 13.74 -17.34
CA ASN A 545 -5.48 13.45 -18.54
C ASN A 545 -5.02 14.73 -19.23
N VAL A 546 -4.08 15.45 -18.59
CA VAL A 546 -3.50 16.71 -19.06
C VAL A 546 -3.01 16.60 -20.50
N ASN A 547 -2.36 15.49 -20.85
CA ASN A 547 -1.87 15.27 -22.21
C ASN A 547 -3.00 15.19 -23.23
N GLN A 548 -4.10 14.52 -22.91
CA GLN A 548 -5.26 14.42 -23.82
C GLN A 548 -5.94 15.77 -24.03
N MET A 549 -5.99 16.61 -22.99
CA MET A 549 -6.56 17.95 -23.12
C MET A 549 -5.72 18.83 -24.05
N LEU A 550 -4.40 18.85 -23.84
CA LEU A 550 -3.49 19.55 -24.75
C LEU A 550 -3.60 19.01 -26.19
N LEU A 551 -3.68 17.69 -26.37
CA LEU A 551 -3.85 17.10 -27.69
C LEU A 551 -5.16 17.51 -28.35
N ARG A 552 -6.28 17.56 -27.59
CA ARG A 552 -7.57 18.03 -28.10
C ARG A 552 -7.53 19.52 -28.47
N HIS A 553 -6.86 20.33 -27.65
CA HIS A 553 -6.67 21.75 -27.94
C HIS A 553 -5.88 21.95 -29.24
N VAL A 554 -4.78 21.21 -29.41
CA VAL A 554 -4.00 21.22 -30.65
C VAL A 554 -4.83 20.70 -31.83
N ASP A 555 -5.62 19.64 -31.66
CA ASP A 555 -6.51 19.11 -32.70
C ASP A 555 -7.60 20.12 -33.10
N LYS A 556 -8.09 20.91 -32.14
CA LYS A 556 -9.02 22.03 -32.43
C LYS A 556 -8.34 23.13 -33.26
N LEU A 557 -7.14 23.57 -32.83
CA LEU A 557 -6.37 24.58 -33.56
C LEU A 557 -6.01 24.12 -34.97
N THR A 558 -5.63 22.85 -35.16
CA THR A 558 -5.36 22.31 -36.50
C THR A 558 -6.60 22.26 -37.39
N GLY A 559 -7.80 22.12 -36.82
CA GLY A 559 -9.05 22.20 -37.53
C GLY A 559 -9.45 23.63 -37.96
N GLU A 560 -8.83 24.64 -37.37
CA GLU A 560 -9.06 26.08 -37.63
C GLU A 560 -7.96 26.71 -38.51
N LEU A 561 -7.01 25.90 -39.04
CA LEU A 561 -5.92 26.39 -39.87
C LEU A 561 -6.36 26.63 -41.30
N ASP A 562 -5.85 27.75 -41.87
CA ASP A 562 -5.92 27.99 -43.29
C ASP A 562 -4.88 27.19 -44.08
N SER A 563 -5.01 27.11 -45.41
CA SER A 563 -4.10 26.35 -46.26
C SER A 563 -2.67 26.89 -46.17
N GLY A 564 -1.73 26.09 -45.60
CA GLY A 564 -0.32 26.44 -45.44
C GLY A 564 0.08 26.86 -44.03
N GLU A 565 -0.87 27.01 -43.09
CA GLU A 565 -0.58 27.26 -41.68
C GLU A 565 -0.21 25.99 -40.91
N MET A 566 0.54 26.16 -39.84
CA MET A 566 0.94 25.06 -38.91
C MET A 566 0.66 25.46 -37.47
N VAL A 567 0.45 24.48 -36.61
CA VAL A 567 0.48 24.65 -35.15
C VAL A 567 1.88 24.28 -34.64
N THR A 568 2.52 25.19 -33.93
CA THR A 568 3.82 24.92 -33.28
C THR A 568 3.62 24.74 -31.78
N VAL A 569 3.95 23.57 -31.25
CA VAL A 569 3.91 23.28 -29.81
C VAL A 569 5.31 23.33 -29.23
N ILE A 570 5.57 24.27 -28.32
CA ILE A 570 6.86 24.45 -27.67
C ILE A 570 6.83 23.79 -26.29
N LEU A 571 7.56 22.70 -26.13
CA LEU A 571 7.57 21.90 -24.90
C LEU A 571 8.76 22.25 -24.01
N PRO A 572 8.57 22.83 -22.81
CA PRO A 572 9.60 22.92 -21.80
C PRO A 572 10.00 21.51 -21.35
N GLN A 573 11.25 21.14 -21.49
CA GLN A 573 11.74 19.81 -21.13
C GLN A 573 12.87 19.92 -20.10
N ILE A 574 12.68 19.28 -18.93
CA ILE A 574 13.74 19.13 -17.93
C ILE A 574 14.56 17.91 -18.32
N VAL A 575 15.86 18.10 -18.47
CA VAL A 575 16.83 17.05 -18.80
C VAL A 575 17.83 16.95 -17.65
N CYS A 576 17.98 15.75 -17.08
CA CYS A 576 18.97 15.50 -16.04
C CYS A 576 20.33 15.14 -16.65
N ALA A 577 21.41 15.69 -16.07
CA ALA A 577 22.77 15.34 -16.50
C ALA A 577 23.11 13.87 -16.22
N GLU A 578 22.51 13.27 -15.20
CA GLU A 578 22.73 11.88 -14.79
C GLU A 578 21.61 10.97 -15.33
N ARG A 579 21.97 9.92 -16.08
CA ARG A 579 21.02 8.99 -16.74
C ARG A 579 20.02 8.33 -15.78
N TRP A 580 20.43 7.99 -14.55
CA TRP A 580 19.55 7.36 -13.57
C TRP A 580 18.48 8.33 -13.04
N ALA A 581 18.78 9.63 -13.01
CA ALA A 581 17.88 10.66 -12.54
C ALA A 581 16.72 10.94 -13.51
N GLU A 582 16.86 10.61 -14.79
CA GLU A 582 15.76 10.72 -15.77
C GLU A 582 14.55 9.87 -15.41
N VAL A 583 14.77 8.70 -14.78
CA VAL A 583 13.68 7.78 -14.36
C VAL A 583 12.83 8.37 -13.23
N LEU A 584 13.39 9.30 -12.44
CA LEU A 584 12.67 9.96 -11.34
C LEU A 584 11.72 11.06 -11.83
N HIS A 585 11.95 11.59 -13.04
CA HIS A 585 11.12 12.63 -13.63
C HIS A 585 10.04 12.01 -14.51
N ASN A 586 8.87 12.67 -14.51
CA ASN A 586 7.76 12.25 -15.35
C ASN A 586 8.13 12.45 -16.83
N GLN A 587 8.24 11.37 -17.59
CA GLN A 587 8.56 11.39 -19.03
C GLN A 587 7.39 11.88 -19.90
N THR A 588 6.47 12.65 -19.32
CA THR A 588 5.27 13.18 -19.98
C THR A 588 5.60 13.95 -21.25
N SER A 589 6.68 14.75 -21.25
CA SER A 589 7.11 15.50 -22.43
C SER A 589 7.53 14.61 -23.60
N ILE A 590 8.16 13.47 -23.32
CA ILE A 590 8.58 12.51 -24.37
C ILE A 590 7.36 11.83 -24.98
N GLN A 591 6.42 11.37 -24.15
CA GLN A 591 5.19 10.74 -24.62
C GLN A 591 4.33 11.73 -25.42
N LEU A 592 4.22 12.97 -24.94
CA LEU A 592 3.48 14.02 -25.58
C LEU A 592 4.11 14.39 -26.94
N LYS A 593 5.43 14.53 -27.01
CA LYS A 593 6.15 14.76 -28.26
C LYS A 593 5.89 13.66 -29.29
N LEU A 594 5.93 12.39 -28.88
CA LEU A 594 5.64 11.27 -29.77
C LEU A 594 4.19 11.26 -30.27
N GLN A 595 3.24 11.71 -29.44
CA GLN A 595 1.82 11.79 -29.84
C GLN A 595 1.56 12.98 -30.75
N LEU A 596 2.17 14.14 -30.50
CA LEU A 596 2.05 15.33 -31.34
C LEU A 596 2.71 15.13 -32.70
N ALA A 597 3.89 14.49 -32.74
CA ALA A 597 4.61 14.20 -33.99
C ALA A 597 3.86 13.31 -34.99
N LYS A 598 2.78 12.63 -34.55
CA LYS A 598 1.91 11.82 -35.43
C LYS A 598 0.81 12.65 -36.11
N ARG A 599 0.68 13.93 -35.75
CA ARG A 599 -0.35 14.82 -36.29
C ARG A 599 0.17 15.53 -37.52
N LYS A 600 -0.69 15.66 -38.49
CA LYS A 600 -0.41 16.46 -39.70
C LYS A 600 -0.46 17.94 -39.31
N ASP A 601 0.41 18.75 -39.92
CA ASP A 601 0.49 20.19 -39.75
C ASP A 601 0.79 20.65 -38.29
N VAL A 602 1.43 19.78 -37.49
CA VAL A 602 1.91 20.09 -36.13
C VAL A 602 3.43 19.99 -36.06
N SER A 603 4.08 21.08 -35.72
CA SER A 603 5.49 21.14 -35.39
C SER A 603 5.70 21.05 -33.88
N VAL A 604 6.72 20.31 -33.42
CA VAL A 604 7.01 20.16 -31.98
C VAL A 604 8.44 20.56 -31.70
N ILE A 605 8.59 21.60 -30.90
CA ILE A 605 9.89 22.10 -30.46
C ILE A 605 10.08 21.74 -28.99
N SER A 606 11.15 21.04 -28.67
CA SER A 606 11.52 20.78 -27.27
C SER A 606 12.64 21.72 -26.85
N VAL A 607 12.42 22.49 -25.78
CA VAL A 607 13.41 23.42 -25.24
C VAL A 607 14.02 22.78 -23.97
N PRO A 608 15.23 22.21 -24.05
CA PRO A 608 15.82 21.52 -22.92
C PRO A 608 16.36 22.50 -21.87
N TYR A 609 16.04 22.23 -20.61
CA TYR A 609 16.65 22.85 -19.44
C TYR A 609 17.43 21.78 -18.68
N ILE A 610 18.75 21.87 -18.70
CA ILE A 610 19.65 20.89 -18.08
C ILE A 610 19.79 21.19 -16.59
N ILE A 611 19.61 20.17 -15.73
CA ILE A 611 19.71 20.26 -14.27
C ILE A 611 20.72 19.26 -13.72
#